data_a28ef37d8773fafb633faaf8a61a060e
#
_entry.id   a28ef37d8773fafb633faaf8a61a060e
#
_cell.length_a   1.000
_cell.length_b   1.000
_cell.length_c   1.000
_cell.angle_alpha   90.00
_cell.angle_beta   90.00
_cell.angle_gamma   90.00
#
_symmetry.space_group_name_H-M   'P 1'
#
loop_
_entity.id
_entity.type
_entity.pdbx_description
1 polymer ?
#
loop_
_entity_poly.entity_id
_entity_poly.type
_entity_poly.pdbx_seq_one_letter_code
_entity_poly.pdbx_strand_id
1 'polypeptide(L)'
;RTGMERPHVVIIGGGFGGLETARRLAKAPVQITLLDRRNHHLFQPLLYQVATAALNPGDIAYPIRAALARQHNVRVLLAAATAIDTANRRVVLDDGQLEYDYLIVATGATHSYFGRDDWAKDAPGLKSVEDALEIRRRIFLAYEAAERESDPAAQREWLTFAVVGAGPTGVELAGALGEIGLETLAHDFRTIDPTQVRVLLFEGRDRILGAYPAKLSAAAQRALERRHVDVRLGAKVTAVDATGVTITAGGREERIGAKTVLWAAGVRGSSLAATLDAPRDPSGRVEVLPDLSIPGHSEVFVIGDLARMMMADGSQVPGVAQGAIQGARHVARLIRGEAGRADRPDRAAARPAFRYHDKGNMATIGRAEAVIATKHFARHGLLAWLLWWVIHIIALVGFRNRVLMMFHWAWSWLTFKRGARLITGKIGALPAVRSIGRDGQVVLPGHAATIALEAAQGPGGSGADKLAG
;
A
#
# COMPACT_ATOMS: atom_id res chain seq x y z
N ARG A 1 -6.26 -49.61 -13.92
CA ARG A 1 -6.18 -48.60 -12.82
C ARG A 1 -6.94 -47.40 -13.29
N THR A 2 -8.21 -47.30 -12.95
CA THR A 2 -9.00 -46.07 -13.08
C THR A 2 -8.30 -45.03 -12.21
N GLY A 3 -7.70 -44.02 -12.85
CA GLY A 3 -7.03 -42.95 -12.15
C GLY A 3 -8.08 -42.16 -11.34
N MET A 4 -8.02 -42.21 -10.00
CA MET A 4 -8.79 -41.33 -9.16
C MET A 4 -8.45 -39.89 -9.58
N GLU A 5 -9.46 -39.15 -9.99
CA GLU A 5 -9.33 -37.75 -10.33
C GLU A 5 -8.80 -36.98 -9.12
N ARG A 6 -7.71 -36.24 -9.28
CA ARG A 6 -7.10 -35.50 -8.17
C ARG A 6 -8.02 -34.33 -7.78
N PRO A 7 -8.29 -34.10 -6.49
CA PRO A 7 -9.10 -32.98 -6.07
C PRO A 7 -8.60 -31.66 -6.65
N HIS A 8 -9.51 -30.83 -7.11
CA HIS A 8 -9.21 -29.51 -7.66
C HIS A 8 -9.26 -28.46 -6.55
N VAL A 9 -8.13 -27.81 -6.32
CA VAL A 9 -7.98 -26.72 -5.34
C VAL A 9 -7.92 -25.39 -6.08
N VAL A 10 -8.91 -24.52 -5.88
CA VAL A 10 -8.91 -23.17 -6.41
C VAL A 10 -8.43 -22.20 -5.34
N ILE A 11 -7.45 -21.35 -5.67
CA ILE A 11 -6.89 -20.32 -4.78
C ILE A 11 -7.13 -18.96 -5.42
N ILE A 12 -7.88 -18.08 -4.74
CA ILE A 12 -8.14 -16.71 -5.18
C ILE A 12 -7.20 -15.76 -4.45
N GLY A 13 -6.28 -15.14 -5.19
CA GLY A 13 -5.28 -14.20 -4.69
C GLY A 13 -3.88 -14.78 -4.56
N GLY A 14 -2.91 -14.17 -5.27
CA GLY A 14 -1.47 -14.51 -5.27
C GLY A 14 -0.65 -13.75 -4.23
N GLY A 15 -1.29 -13.19 -3.19
CA GLY A 15 -0.64 -12.55 -2.06
C GLY A 15 0.10 -13.53 -1.15
N PHE A 16 0.43 -13.09 0.07
CA PHE A 16 1.17 -13.93 1.05
C PHE A 16 0.47 -15.25 1.34
N GLY A 17 -0.85 -15.23 1.52
CA GLY A 17 -1.61 -16.43 1.84
C GLY A 17 -1.71 -17.40 0.65
N GLY A 18 -2.15 -16.93 -0.51
CA GLY A 18 -2.38 -17.79 -1.67
C GLY A 18 -1.10 -18.37 -2.25
N LEU A 19 -0.03 -17.58 -2.39
CA LEU A 19 1.25 -18.07 -2.89
C LEU A 19 1.88 -19.11 -1.94
N GLU A 20 1.81 -18.88 -0.61
CA GLU A 20 2.30 -19.86 0.37
C GLU A 20 1.46 -21.14 0.35
N THR A 21 0.12 -21.04 0.22
CA THR A 21 -0.76 -22.23 0.08
C THR A 21 -0.38 -23.06 -1.14
N ALA A 22 -0.25 -22.43 -2.31
CA ALA A 22 0.14 -23.10 -3.54
C ALA A 22 1.47 -23.84 -3.37
N ARG A 23 2.49 -23.19 -2.82
CA ARG A 23 3.81 -23.79 -2.56
C ARG A 23 3.76 -24.97 -1.60
N ARG A 24 2.96 -24.88 -0.53
CA ARG A 24 2.82 -25.96 0.47
C ARG A 24 2.09 -27.17 -0.07
N LEU A 25 1.27 -27.00 -1.09
CA LEU A 25 0.57 -28.07 -1.77
C LEU A 25 1.35 -28.66 -2.97
N ALA A 26 2.59 -28.23 -3.24
CA ALA A 26 3.38 -28.69 -4.40
C ALA A 26 3.51 -30.22 -4.52
N LYS A 27 3.60 -30.93 -3.38
CA LYS A 27 3.75 -32.39 -3.32
C LYS A 27 2.44 -33.10 -2.91
N ALA A 28 1.33 -32.38 -2.81
CA ALA A 28 0.03 -32.97 -2.50
C ALA A 28 -0.59 -33.60 -3.75
N PRO A 29 -1.40 -34.67 -3.62
CA PRO A 29 -2.08 -35.31 -4.75
C PRO A 29 -3.32 -34.50 -5.18
N VAL A 30 -3.14 -33.24 -5.50
CA VAL A 30 -4.17 -32.28 -5.92
C VAL A 30 -3.77 -31.58 -7.20
N GLN A 31 -4.75 -31.05 -7.94
CA GLN A 31 -4.56 -30.03 -9.00
C GLN A 31 -4.87 -28.67 -8.42
N ILE A 32 -4.07 -27.67 -8.73
CA ILE A 32 -4.22 -26.31 -8.20
C ILE A 32 -4.46 -25.34 -9.34
N THR A 33 -5.48 -24.49 -9.21
CA THR A 33 -5.63 -23.28 -10.02
C THR A 33 -5.51 -22.06 -9.10
N LEU A 34 -4.43 -21.29 -9.26
CA LEU A 34 -4.25 -20.01 -8.59
C LEU A 34 -4.63 -18.90 -9.55
N LEU A 35 -5.60 -18.08 -9.14
CA LEU A 35 -6.01 -16.91 -9.91
C LEU A 35 -5.75 -15.62 -9.14
N ASP A 36 -5.28 -14.62 -9.86
CA ASP A 36 -5.12 -13.26 -9.37
C ASP A 36 -5.40 -12.28 -10.51
N ARG A 37 -5.96 -11.13 -10.19
CA ARG A 37 -6.18 -10.02 -11.12
C ARG A 37 -4.88 -9.34 -11.55
N ARG A 38 -3.77 -9.65 -10.88
CA ARG A 38 -2.40 -9.20 -11.18
C ARG A 38 -1.49 -10.38 -11.45
N ASN A 39 -0.48 -10.20 -12.26
CA ASN A 39 0.48 -11.25 -12.60
C ASN A 39 1.60 -11.42 -11.57
N HIS A 40 1.61 -10.64 -10.48
CA HIS A 40 2.71 -10.56 -9.54
C HIS A 40 2.27 -10.66 -8.08
N HIS A 41 3.13 -11.29 -7.29
CA HIS A 41 3.12 -11.21 -5.84
C HIS A 41 3.78 -9.92 -5.40
N LEU A 42 3.15 -9.18 -4.49
CA LEU A 42 3.63 -7.92 -3.97
C LEU A 42 4.09 -8.05 -2.52
N PHE A 43 5.32 -7.66 -2.24
CA PHE A 43 5.83 -7.58 -0.87
C PHE A 43 5.42 -6.25 -0.22
N GLN A 44 4.19 -6.18 0.25
CA GLN A 44 3.54 -4.97 0.78
C GLN A 44 4.32 -4.23 1.89
N PRO A 45 5.06 -4.88 2.80
CA PRO A 45 5.81 -4.17 3.84
C PRO A 45 6.81 -3.13 3.32
N LEU A 46 7.26 -3.24 2.07
CA LEU A 46 8.17 -2.28 1.44
C LEU A 46 7.50 -1.35 0.43
N LEU A 47 6.17 -1.39 0.34
CA LEU A 47 5.43 -0.63 -0.67
C LEU A 47 5.56 0.90 -0.46
N TYR A 48 5.65 1.36 0.79
CA TYR A 48 5.90 2.77 1.08
C TYR A 48 7.24 3.27 0.50
N GLN A 49 8.26 2.41 0.37
CA GLN A 49 9.54 2.77 -0.25
C GLN A 49 9.41 2.97 -1.77
N VAL A 50 8.50 2.26 -2.42
CA VAL A 50 8.14 2.54 -3.82
C VAL A 50 7.40 3.87 -3.92
N ALA A 51 6.43 4.11 -3.04
CA ALA A 51 5.68 5.37 -2.99
C ALA A 51 6.57 6.59 -2.74
N THR A 52 7.67 6.43 -2.01
CA THR A 52 8.63 7.49 -1.67
C THR A 52 9.92 7.44 -2.48
N ALA A 53 9.92 6.76 -3.63
CA ALA A 53 11.02 6.68 -4.60
C ALA A 53 12.35 6.09 -4.08
N ALA A 54 12.34 5.38 -2.97
CA ALA A 54 13.51 4.64 -2.48
C ALA A 54 13.75 3.34 -3.27
N LEU A 55 12.66 2.73 -3.78
CA LEU A 55 12.69 1.47 -4.53
C LEU A 55 11.88 1.57 -5.81
N ASN A 56 12.19 0.68 -6.77
CA ASN A 56 11.36 0.47 -7.95
C ASN A 56 10.32 -0.64 -7.68
N PRO A 57 9.17 -0.64 -8.39
CA PRO A 57 8.17 -1.70 -8.26
C PRO A 57 8.74 -3.10 -8.42
N GLY A 58 9.64 -3.31 -9.38
CA GLY A 58 10.27 -4.61 -9.66
C GLY A 58 11.18 -5.14 -8.54
N ASP A 59 11.55 -4.29 -7.57
CA ASP A 59 12.36 -4.72 -6.43
C ASP A 59 11.54 -5.50 -5.40
N ILE A 60 10.23 -5.22 -5.30
CA ILE A 60 9.31 -5.79 -4.33
C ILE A 60 8.16 -6.58 -4.93
N ALA A 61 7.98 -6.53 -6.24
CA ALA A 61 7.01 -7.31 -6.98
C ALA A 61 7.70 -8.48 -7.71
N TYR A 62 7.11 -9.68 -7.64
CA TYR A 62 7.69 -10.86 -8.25
C TYR A 62 6.62 -11.62 -9.06
N PRO A 63 6.85 -11.96 -10.34
CA PRO A 63 5.86 -12.66 -11.16
C PRO A 63 5.43 -13.98 -10.53
N ILE A 64 4.11 -14.20 -10.35
CA ILE A 64 3.56 -15.40 -9.72
C ILE A 64 3.98 -16.67 -10.46
N ARG A 65 3.94 -16.63 -11.81
CA ARG A 65 4.38 -17.76 -12.64
C ARG A 65 5.85 -18.11 -12.41
N ALA A 66 6.73 -17.12 -12.28
CA ALA A 66 8.14 -17.36 -11.97
C ALA A 66 8.34 -17.93 -10.56
N ALA A 67 7.52 -17.50 -9.60
CA ALA A 67 7.54 -18.01 -8.22
C ALA A 67 7.12 -19.48 -8.12
N LEU A 68 6.32 -19.97 -9.07
CA LEU A 68 5.76 -21.34 -9.12
C LEU A 68 6.28 -22.14 -10.32
N ALA A 69 7.27 -21.65 -11.08
CA ALA A 69 7.73 -22.26 -12.33
C ALA A 69 8.19 -23.74 -12.22
N ARG A 70 8.69 -24.14 -11.04
CA ARG A 70 9.16 -25.52 -10.78
C ARG A 70 8.06 -26.44 -10.23
N GLN A 71 6.83 -25.94 -10.09
CA GLN A 71 5.72 -26.70 -9.52
C GLN A 71 4.78 -27.17 -10.63
N HIS A 72 4.64 -28.48 -10.82
CA HIS A 72 3.92 -29.05 -11.96
C HIS A 72 2.40 -29.20 -11.73
N ASN A 73 1.94 -29.23 -10.48
CA ASN A 73 0.52 -29.41 -10.15
C ASN A 73 -0.23 -28.09 -9.99
N VAL A 74 0.34 -26.97 -10.43
CA VAL A 74 -0.30 -25.63 -10.35
C VAL A 74 -0.45 -25.00 -11.73
N ARG A 75 -1.64 -24.49 -11.99
CA ARG A 75 -1.98 -23.58 -13.09
C ARG A 75 -2.18 -22.19 -12.51
N VAL A 76 -1.58 -21.17 -13.14
CA VAL A 76 -1.79 -19.76 -12.76
C VAL A 76 -2.65 -19.10 -13.81
N LEU A 77 -3.72 -18.40 -13.39
CA LEU A 77 -4.60 -17.63 -14.28
C LEU A 77 -4.57 -16.15 -13.88
N LEU A 78 -4.39 -15.29 -14.87
CA LEU A 78 -4.64 -13.85 -14.75
C LEU A 78 -6.12 -13.63 -14.95
N ALA A 79 -6.89 -13.54 -13.88
CA ALA A 79 -8.35 -13.42 -13.92
C ALA A 79 -8.87 -12.78 -12.63
N ALA A 80 -10.02 -12.12 -12.73
CA ALA A 80 -10.72 -11.57 -11.58
C ALA A 80 -11.91 -12.48 -11.22
N ALA A 81 -11.97 -12.92 -9.96
CA ALA A 81 -13.17 -13.54 -9.42
C ALA A 81 -14.18 -12.44 -9.10
N THR A 82 -15.38 -12.56 -9.64
CA THR A 82 -16.49 -11.61 -9.46
C THR A 82 -17.50 -12.08 -8.43
N ALA A 83 -17.68 -13.40 -8.29
CA ALA A 83 -18.54 -14.01 -7.29
C ALA A 83 -18.06 -15.42 -6.92
N ILE A 84 -18.55 -15.92 -5.79
CA ILE A 84 -18.36 -17.29 -5.33
C ILE A 84 -19.75 -17.89 -5.08
N ASP A 85 -20.08 -18.96 -5.81
CA ASP A 85 -21.27 -19.77 -5.61
C ASP A 85 -20.89 -20.99 -4.78
N THR A 86 -21.03 -20.86 -3.47
CA THR A 86 -20.69 -21.93 -2.52
C THR A 86 -21.61 -23.13 -2.62
N ALA A 87 -22.87 -22.94 -2.97
CA ALA A 87 -23.87 -24.01 -3.12
C ALA A 87 -23.51 -24.96 -4.27
N ASN A 88 -23.03 -24.41 -5.40
CA ASN A 88 -22.65 -25.17 -6.59
C ASN A 88 -21.13 -25.39 -6.69
N ARG A 89 -20.34 -24.97 -5.70
CA ARG A 89 -18.87 -25.07 -5.66
C ARG A 89 -18.20 -24.46 -6.89
N ARG A 90 -18.57 -23.22 -7.21
CA ARG A 90 -18.07 -22.48 -8.38
C ARG A 90 -17.52 -21.13 -8.01
N VAL A 91 -16.42 -20.77 -8.66
CA VAL A 91 -15.90 -19.40 -8.70
C VAL A 91 -16.29 -18.79 -10.05
N VAL A 92 -17.01 -17.69 -10.02
CA VAL A 92 -17.43 -16.94 -11.21
C VAL A 92 -16.34 -15.93 -11.56
N LEU A 93 -15.96 -15.90 -12.85
CA LEU A 93 -15.00 -14.95 -13.43
C LEU A 93 -15.71 -14.00 -14.38
N ASP A 94 -15.01 -12.99 -14.87
CA ASP A 94 -15.53 -12.06 -15.89
C ASP A 94 -15.90 -12.79 -17.19
N ASP A 95 -15.16 -13.87 -17.51
CA ASP A 95 -15.19 -14.59 -18.79
C ASP A 95 -15.47 -16.10 -18.65
N GLY A 96 -15.91 -16.55 -17.46
CA GLY A 96 -16.20 -17.97 -17.24
C GLY A 96 -16.40 -18.36 -15.79
N GLN A 97 -16.19 -19.64 -15.50
CA GLN A 97 -16.31 -20.19 -14.15
C GLN A 97 -15.32 -21.31 -13.92
N LEU A 98 -14.96 -21.55 -12.65
CA LEU A 98 -14.12 -22.65 -12.19
C LEU A 98 -14.87 -23.46 -11.12
N GLU A 99 -14.94 -24.76 -11.28
CA GLU A 99 -15.43 -25.68 -10.25
C GLU A 99 -14.28 -26.05 -9.31
N TYR A 100 -14.59 -26.34 -8.05
CA TYR A 100 -13.60 -26.70 -7.05
C TYR A 100 -14.07 -27.81 -6.10
N ASP A 101 -13.12 -28.61 -5.62
CA ASP A 101 -13.28 -29.48 -4.47
C ASP A 101 -12.88 -28.78 -3.17
N TYR A 102 -11.88 -27.86 -3.26
CA TYR A 102 -11.46 -26.97 -2.18
C TYR A 102 -11.27 -25.57 -2.72
N LEU A 103 -11.71 -24.60 -1.96
CA LEU A 103 -11.56 -23.18 -2.27
C LEU A 103 -10.78 -22.48 -1.17
N ILE A 104 -9.75 -21.70 -1.54
CA ILE A 104 -9.01 -20.82 -0.64
C ILE A 104 -9.21 -19.38 -1.10
N VAL A 105 -9.87 -18.55 -0.28
CA VAL A 105 -10.07 -17.14 -0.54
C VAL A 105 -9.01 -16.34 0.22
N ALA A 106 -8.01 -15.84 -0.52
CA ALA A 106 -6.85 -15.13 0.01
C ALA A 106 -6.70 -13.72 -0.60
N THR A 107 -7.83 -13.05 -0.86
CA THR A 107 -7.90 -11.76 -1.58
C THR A 107 -7.48 -10.55 -0.75
N GLY A 108 -7.22 -10.73 0.56
CA GLY A 108 -6.74 -9.70 1.44
C GLY A 108 -7.76 -8.58 1.71
N ALA A 109 -7.24 -7.40 2.01
CA ALA A 109 -8.02 -6.21 2.33
C ALA A 109 -7.71 -5.05 1.39
N THR A 110 -8.65 -4.12 1.27
CA THR A 110 -8.55 -2.87 0.54
C THR A 110 -8.67 -1.66 1.49
N HIS A 111 -8.60 -0.45 0.96
CA HIS A 111 -8.78 0.77 1.75
C HIS A 111 -10.19 0.90 2.30
N SER A 112 -10.29 1.43 3.51
CA SER A 112 -11.55 1.87 4.11
C SER A 112 -11.52 3.37 4.35
N TYR A 113 -12.48 4.08 3.78
CA TYR A 113 -12.70 5.51 4.02
C TYR A 113 -13.86 5.74 4.99
N PHE A 114 -14.24 4.71 5.76
CA PHE A 114 -15.32 4.76 6.77
C PHE A 114 -16.65 5.31 6.21
N GLY A 115 -17.01 4.86 5.01
CA GLY A 115 -18.23 5.27 4.31
C GLY A 115 -18.07 6.51 3.41
N ARG A 116 -16.88 7.12 3.37
CA ARG A 116 -16.55 8.28 2.54
C ARG A 116 -15.65 7.89 1.37
N ASP A 117 -16.12 6.96 0.55
CA ASP A 117 -15.36 6.44 -0.61
C ASP A 117 -15.09 7.55 -1.67
N ASP A 118 -15.84 8.65 -1.62
CA ASP A 118 -15.60 9.87 -2.39
C ASP A 118 -14.22 10.51 -2.13
N TRP A 119 -13.62 10.28 -0.95
CA TRP A 119 -12.28 10.79 -0.62
C TRP A 119 -11.13 10.07 -1.35
N ALA A 120 -11.37 8.89 -1.88
CA ALA A 120 -10.33 8.08 -2.54
C ALA A 120 -9.63 8.82 -3.70
N LYS A 121 -10.34 9.67 -4.42
CA LYS A 121 -9.80 10.47 -5.53
C LYS A 121 -8.78 11.53 -5.06
N ASP A 122 -8.99 12.08 -3.86
CA ASP A 122 -8.17 13.16 -3.30
C ASP A 122 -7.12 12.65 -2.31
N ALA A 123 -7.41 11.55 -1.61
CA ALA A 123 -6.53 10.92 -0.63
C ALA A 123 -6.26 9.44 -0.99
N PRO A 124 -5.33 9.14 -1.91
CA PRO A 124 -5.00 7.76 -2.25
C PRO A 124 -4.45 6.99 -1.05
N GLY A 125 -4.88 5.73 -0.92
CA GLY A 125 -4.29 4.80 0.02
C GLY A 125 -3.13 4.02 -0.58
N LEU A 126 -2.53 3.08 0.17
CA LEU A 126 -1.33 2.36 -0.23
C LEU A 126 -1.50 0.84 -0.04
N LYS A 127 -1.92 0.13 -1.09
CA LYS A 127 -2.11 -1.32 -1.10
C LYS A 127 -1.61 -2.01 -2.36
N SER A 128 -1.36 -1.29 -3.43
CA SER A 128 -0.94 -1.82 -4.72
C SER A 128 0.24 -1.04 -5.30
N VAL A 129 0.89 -1.60 -6.33
CA VAL A 129 1.95 -0.90 -7.08
C VAL A 129 1.41 0.38 -7.71
N GLU A 130 0.20 0.32 -8.24
CA GLU A 130 -0.49 1.46 -8.87
C GLU A 130 -0.70 2.59 -7.84
N ASP A 131 -1.15 2.25 -6.62
CA ASP A 131 -1.29 3.22 -5.53
C ASP A 131 0.05 3.86 -5.16
N ALA A 132 1.10 3.05 -5.06
CA ALA A 132 2.44 3.55 -4.73
C ALA A 132 2.99 4.50 -5.80
N LEU A 133 2.76 4.18 -7.08
CA LEU A 133 3.16 5.04 -8.21
C LEU A 133 2.35 6.33 -8.24
N GLU A 134 1.07 6.28 -7.94
CA GLU A 134 0.21 7.48 -7.84
C GLU A 134 0.65 8.38 -6.69
N ILE A 135 0.91 7.81 -5.51
CA ILE A 135 1.45 8.56 -4.36
C ILE A 135 2.80 9.19 -4.73
N ARG A 136 3.71 8.42 -5.33
CA ARG A 136 5.01 8.93 -5.77
C ARG A 136 4.86 10.10 -6.74
N ARG A 137 3.98 9.95 -7.73
CA ARG A 137 3.67 11.00 -8.68
C ARG A 137 3.20 12.28 -7.98
N ARG A 138 2.25 12.18 -7.04
CA ARG A 138 1.74 13.34 -6.28
C ARG A 138 2.82 14.01 -5.45
N ILE A 139 3.66 13.22 -4.76
CA ILE A 139 4.74 13.77 -3.95
C ILE A 139 5.66 14.64 -4.80
N PHE A 140 6.20 14.12 -5.91
CA PHE A 140 7.16 14.87 -6.71
C PHE A 140 6.52 15.99 -7.52
N LEU A 141 5.28 15.82 -8.01
CA LEU A 141 4.54 16.89 -8.65
C LEU A 141 4.27 18.08 -7.71
N ALA A 142 4.10 17.81 -6.40
CA ALA A 142 3.91 18.88 -5.42
C ALA A 142 5.12 19.82 -5.35
N TYR A 143 6.34 19.28 -5.38
CA TYR A 143 7.56 20.09 -5.43
C TYR A 143 7.70 20.84 -6.76
N GLU A 144 7.41 20.20 -7.90
CA GLU A 144 7.43 20.85 -9.20
C GLU A 144 6.37 21.97 -9.31
N ALA A 145 5.21 21.75 -8.72
CA ALA A 145 4.16 22.78 -8.66
C ALA A 145 4.56 23.95 -7.74
N ALA A 146 5.15 23.66 -6.59
CA ALA A 146 5.65 24.68 -5.67
C ALA A 146 6.75 25.54 -6.30
N GLU A 147 7.67 24.95 -7.09
CA GLU A 147 8.73 25.67 -7.82
C GLU A 147 8.16 26.71 -8.80
N ARG A 148 6.98 26.40 -9.38
CA ARG A 148 6.29 27.27 -10.36
C ARG A 148 5.34 28.27 -9.71
N GLU A 149 4.91 28.01 -8.45
CA GLU A 149 3.90 28.80 -7.77
C GLU A 149 4.46 30.15 -7.31
N SER A 150 3.66 31.17 -7.53
CA SER A 150 4.04 32.54 -7.21
C SER A 150 3.47 33.07 -5.91
N ASP A 151 2.30 32.55 -5.53
CA ASP A 151 1.69 32.92 -4.27
C ASP A 151 2.34 32.11 -3.14
N PRO A 152 2.97 32.77 -2.15
CA PRO A 152 3.60 32.06 -1.03
C PRO A 152 2.61 31.23 -0.21
N ALA A 153 1.33 31.60 -0.17
CA ALA A 153 0.31 30.82 0.53
C ALA A 153 -0.01 29.51 -0.23
N ALA A 154 -0.24 29.61 -1.53
CA ALA A 154 -0.46 28.44 -2.39
C ALA A 154 0.79 27.56 -2.48
N GLN A 155 2.00 28.16 -2.55
CA GLN A 155 3.27 27.43 -2.51
C GLN A 155 3.40 26.59 -1.23
N ARG A 156 3.01 27.16 -0.09
CA ARG A 156 2.99 26.45 1.20
C ARG A 156 2.01 25.28 1.20
N GLU A 157 0.84 25.40 0.56
CA GLU A 157 -0.11 24.29 0.42
C GLU A 157 0.46 23.15 -0.43
N TRP A 158 1.24 23.45 -1.48
CA TRP A 158 1.94 22.45 -2.28
C TRP A 158 3.02 21.72 -1.47
N LEU A 159 3.74 22.41 -0.59
CA LEU A 159 4.77 21.85 0.28
C LEU A 159 4.20 21.26 1.59
N THR A 160 2.88 21.18 1.73
CA THR A 160 2.20 20.55 2.87
C THR A 160 1.67 19.18 2.48
N PHE A 161 2.14 18.15 3.20
CA PHE A 161 1.73 16.76 3.04
C PHE A 161 0.94 16.31 4.26
N ALA A 162 -0.28 15.86 4.06
CA ALA A 162 -1.16 15.37 5.11
C ALA A 162 -1.26 13.83 5.05
N VAL A 163 -0.83 13.14 6.10
CA VAL A 163 -0.94 11.69 6.22
C VAL A 163 -1.99 11.37 7.28
N VAL A 164 -3.00 10.59 6.91
CA VAL A 164 -4.14 10.26 7.77
C VAL A 164 -4.01 8.82 8.26
N GLY A 165 -3.92 8.66 9.58
CA GLY A 165 -3.72 7.37 10.26
C GLY A 165 -2.25 7.12 10.62
N ALA A 166 -1.98 6.94 11.91
CA ALA A 166 -0.64 6.72 12.44
C ALA A 166 -0.38 5.26 12.87
N GLY A 167 -0.90 4.31 12.10
CA GLY A 167 -0.43 2.93 12.09
C GLY A 167 0.96 2.81 11.41
N PRO A 168 1.51 1.59 11.27
CA PRO A 168 2.83 1.38 10.65
C PRO A 168 2.99 2.08 9.29
N THR A 169 2.05 1.89 8.37
CA THR A 169 2.11 2.50 7.03
C THR A 169 2.15 4.03 7.07
N GLY A 170 1.32 4.66 7.92
CA GLY A 170 1.30 6.13 8.04
C GLY A 170 2.58 6.68 8.65
N VAL A 171 3.13 6.02 9.67
CA VAL A 171 4.40 6.38 10.31
C VAL A 171 5.56 6.26 9.32
N GLU A 172 5.62 5.17 8.55
CA GLU A 172 6.64 4.94 7.52
C GLU A 172 6.57 5.97 6.39
N LEU A 173 5.35 6.29 5.91
CA LEU A 173 5.14 7.33 4.91
C LEU A 173 5.54 8.71 5.44
N ALA A 174 5.09 9.09 6.62
CA ALA A 174 5.38 10.40 7.20
C ALA A 174 6.88 10.61 7.43
N GLY A 175 7.57 9.59 7.98
CA GLY A 175 9.02 9.63 8.16
C GLY A 175 9.77 9.78 6.85
N ALA A 176 9.37 9.01 5.82
CA ALA A 176 9.98 9.08 4.50
C ALA A 176 9.73 10.41 3.78
N LEU A 177 8.55 11.03 3.95
CA LEU A 177 8.23 12.36 3.42
C LEU A 177 9.13 13.44 4.03
N GLY A 178 9.34 13.41 5.36
CA GLY A 178 10.27 14.31 6.02
C GLY A 178 11.68 14.21 5.44
N GLU A 179 12.19 12.99 5.26
CA GLU A 179 13.53 12.76 4.66
C GLU A 179 13.62 13.22 3.20
N ILE A 180 12.54 13.13 2.41
CA ILE A 180 12.54 13.60 1.03
C ILE A 180 12.84 15.10 0.98
N GLY A 181 12.14 15.91 1.75
CA GLY A 181 12.35 17.36 1.78
C GLY A 181 13.69 17.75 2.39
N LEU A 182 14.00 17.19 3.56
CA LEU A 182 15.18 17.59 4.33
C LEU A 182 16.52 17.15 3.70
N GLU A 183 16.53 16.00 3.01
CA GLU A 183 17.78 15.38 2.57
C GLU A 183 17.79 15.12 1.05
N THR A 184 16.74 14.50 0.52
CA THR A 184 16.76 14.00 -0.86
C THR A 184 16.67 15.12 -1.89
N LEU A 185 15.84 16.13 -1.66
CA LEU A 185 15.57 17.24 -2.57
C LEU A 185 16.14 18.58 -2.13
N ALA A 186 16.84 18.63 -1.01
CA ALA A 186 17.31 19.86 -0.37
C ALA A 186 18.07 20.83 -1.32
N HIS A 187 18.65 20.33 -2.40
CA HIS A 187 19.45 21.12 -3.35
C HIS A 187 18.97 21.01 -4.81
N ASP A 188 17.83 20.35 -5.06
CA ASP A 188 17.36 20.11 -6.44
C ASP A 188 16.64 21.34 -7.05
N PHE A 189 16.00 22.15 -6.23
CA PHE A 189 15.18 23.30 -6.64
C PHE A 189 15.91 24.65 -6.46
N ARG A 190 15.41 25.71 -7.11
CA ARG A 190 16.04 27.04 -7.09
C ARG A 190 15.11 28.13 -6.56
N THR A 191 13.81 28.01 -6.75
CA THR A 191 12.81 28.98 -6.33
C THR A 191 12.27 28.66 -4.95
N ILE A 192 12.13 27.36 -4.64
CA ILE A 192 11.69 26.88 -3.33
C ILE A 192 12.86 26.35 -2.50
N ASP A 193 12.68 26.34 -1.19
CA ASP A 193 13.49 25.58 -0.25
C ASP A 193 12.73 24.30 0.16
N PRO A 194 13.12 23.12 -0.37
CA PRO A 194 12.45 21.86 -0.04
C PRO A 194 12.49 21.51 1.44
N THR A 195 13.42 22.08 2.21
CA THR A 195 13.53 21.84 3.66
C THR A 195 12.39 22.50 4.45
N GLN A 196 11.65 23.43 3.83
CA GLN A 196 10.43 24.04 4.38
C GLN A 196 9.20 23.14 4.24
N VAL A 197 9.37 21.90 3.77
CA VAL A 197 8.30 20.92 3.71
C VAL A 197 7.63 20.74 5.07
N ARG A 198 6.32 20.68 5.05
CA ARG A 198 5.49 20.45 6.23
C ARG A 198 4.80 19.11 6.11
N VAL A 199 5.13 18.15 6.97
CA VAL A 199 4.48 16.85 7.03
C VAL A 199 3.61 16.78 8.27
N LEU A 200 2.31 16.54 8.08
CA LEU A 200 1.32 16.41 9.14
C LEU A 200 0.87 14.96 9.22
N LEU A 201 0.94 14.35 10.39
CA LEU A 201 0.45 13.01 10.65
C LEU A 201 -0.74 13.07 11.63
N PHE A 202 -1.93 12.74 11.14
CA PHE A 202 -3.16 12.78 11.92
C PHE A 202 -3.51 11.40 12.48
N GLU A 203 -3.76 11.34 13.77
CA GLU A 203 -4.24 10.14 14.47
C GLU A 203 -5.43 10.50 15.36
N GLY A 204 -6.53 9.76 15.20
CA GLY A 204 -7.74 9.96 16.01
C GLY A 204 -7.62 9.48 17.45
N ARG A 205 -6.60 8.67 17.76
CA ARG A 205 -6.32 8.14 19.10
C ARG A 205 -5.31 9.02 19.84
N ASP A 206 -5.01 8.62 21.07
CA ASP A 206 -4.09 9.30 21.98
C ASP A 206 -2.60 9.03 21.73
N ARG A 207 -2.29 8.09 20.80
CA ARG A 207 -0.90 7.76 20.43
C ARG A 207 -0.78 7.12 19.06
N ILE A 208 0.36 7.30 18.42
CA ILE A 208 0.74 6.60 17.19
C ILE A 208 1.09 5.13 17.49
N LEU A 209 1.09 4.26 16.48
CA LEU A 209 1.45 2.85 16.62
C LEU A 209 0.74 2.17 17.80
N GLY A 210 -0.58 2.35 17.93
CA GLY A 210 -1.37 1.92 19.08
C GLY A 210 -1.23 0.43 19.47
N ALA A 211 -0.84 -0.44 18.52
CA ALA A 211 -0.57 -1.85 18.78
C ALA A 211 0.81 -2.14 19.40
N TYR A 212 1.66 -1.11 19.53
CA TYR A 212 3.00 -1.24 20.12
C TYR A 212 3.00 -0.79 21.60
N PRO A 213 3.99 -1.24 22.40
CA PRO A 213 4.17 -0.71 23.75
C PRO A 213 4.31 0.81 23.77
N ALA A 214 3.75 1.48 24.78
CA ALA A 214 3.73 2.94 24.86
C ALA A 214 5.13 3.59 24.77
N LYS A 215 6.17 2.95 25.32
CA LYS A 215 7.57 3.41 25.21
C LYS A 215 8.05 3.46 23.76
N LEU A 216 7.66 2.50 22.92
CA LEU A 216 8.01 2.46 21.51
C LEU A 216 7.20 3.48 20.68
N SER A 217 5.91 3.67 21.00
CA SER A 217 5.10 4.75 20.41
C SER A 217 5.74 6.11 20.66
N ALA A 218 6.13 6.40 21.91
CA ALA A 218 6.79 7.65 22.25
C ALA A 218 8.17 7.81 21.57
N ALA A 219 8.95 6.73 21.46
CA ALA A 219 10.21 6.77 20.73
C ALA A 219 10.02 7.05 19.24
N ALA A 220 9.02 6.41 18.61
CA ALA A 220 8.66 6.63 17.21
C ALA A 220 8.18 8.07 16.98
N GLN A 221 7.37 8.63 17.88
CA GLN A 221 6.91 10.02 17.78
C GLN A 221 8.08 11.00 17.82
N ARG A 222 8.99 10.88 18.79
CA ARG A 222 10.22 11.71 18.83
C ARG A 222 11.08 11.56 17.58
N ALA A 223 11.12 10.35 16.99
CA ALA A 223 11.86 10.13 15.75
C ALA A 223 11.22 10.84 14.56
N LEU A 224 9.88 10.89 14.48
CA LEU A 224 9.14 11.66 13.48
C LEU A 224 9.34 13.17 13.67
N GLU A 225 9.24 13.67 14.91
CA GLU A 225 9.43 15.08 15.25
C GLU A 225 10.83 15.57 14.84
N ARG A 226 11.88 14.75 15.01
CA ARG A 226 13.24 15.07 14.51
C ARG A 226 13.32 15.16 12.97
N ARG A 227 12.34 14.62 12.26
CA ARG A 227 12.20 14.70 10.78
C ARG A 227 11.20 15.77 10.36
N HIS A 228 10.91 16.72 11.25
CA HIS A 228 9.95 17.80 11.03
C HIS A 228 8.54 17.32 10.70
N VAL A 229 8.15 16.14 11.20
CA VAL A 229 6.77 15.66 11.12
C VAL A 229 5.99 16.17 12.34
N ASP A 230 4.93 16.93 12.08
CA ASP A 230 3.98 17.40 13.08
C ASP A 230 2.94 16.30 13.35
N VAL A 231 3.06 15.63 14.49
CA VAL A 231 2.18 14.52 14.90
C VAL A 231 1.00 15.08 15.68
N ARG A 232 -0.21 14.95 15.13
CA ARG A 232 -1.45 15.45 15.74
C ARG A 232 -2.32 14.31 16.23
N LEU A 233 -2.29 14.09 17.54
CA LEU A 233 -3.07 13.09 18.25
C LEU A 233 -4.45 13.62 18.61
N GLY A 234 -5.44 12.72 18.75
CA GLY A 234 -6.83 13.10 19.01
C GLY A 234 -7.46 13.89 17.86
N ALA A 235 -6.83 13.91 16.71
CA ALA A 235 -7.24 14.66 15.51
C ALA A 235 -7.98 13.74 14.53
N LYS A 236 -9.30 13.88 14.47
CA LYS A 236 -10.14 13.12 13.56
C LYS A 236 -10.35 13.91 12.26
N VAL A 237 -9.99 13.32 11.13
CA VAL A 237 -10.28 13.88 9.81
C VAL A 237 -11.78 13.74 9.52
N THR A 238 -12.44 14.87 9.20
CA THR A 238 -13.88 14.95 8.96
C THR A 238 -14.23 15.31 7.51
N ALA A 239 -13.30 15.92 6.76
CA ALA A 239 -13.44 16.16 5.33
C ALA A 239 -12.10 16.11 4.61
N VAL A 240 -12.13 15.66 3.36
CA VAL A 240 -10.99 15.64 2.42
C VAL A 240 -11.48 16.08 1.06
N ASP A 241 -10.72 16.98 0.42
CA ASP A 241 -10.93 17.39 -0.97
C ASP A 241 -9.57 17.75 -1.64
N ALA A 242 -9.62 18.19 -2.89
CA ALA A 242 -8.44 18.52 -3.68
C ALA A 242 -7.58 19.68 -3.10
N THR A 243 -8.09 20.41 -2.11
CA THR A 243 -7.40 21.57 -1.50
C THR A 243 -6.89 21.30 -0.09
N GLY A 244 -7.23 20.17 0.51
CA GLY A 244 -6.71 19.78 1.83
C GLY A 244 -7.63 18.94 2.68
N VAL A 245 -7.46 19.06 3.99
CA VAL A 245 -8.21 18.29 4.99
C VAL A 245 -8.86 19.19 6.01
N THR A 246 -10.01 18.76 6.53
CA THR A 246 -10.62 19.33 7.74
C THR A 246 -10.47 18.30 8.86
N ILE A 247 -10.02 18.77 10.01
CA ILE A 247 -9.87 17.93 11.21
C ILE A 247 -10.73 18.47 12.36
N THR A 248 -11.13 17.59 13.25
CA THR A 248 -11.70 17.95 14.56
C THR A 248 -10.78 17.43 15.65
N ALA A 249 -10.31 18.35 16.50
CA ALA A 249 -9.47 18.04 17.65
C ALA A 249 -9.92 18.87 18.86
N GLY A 250 -10.14 18.24 20.02
CA GLY A 250 -10.61 18.92 21.22
C GLY A 250 -11.93 19.69 21.04
N GLY A 251 -12.81 19.19 20.16
CA GLY A 251 -14.11 19.81 19.84
C GLY A 251 -14.01 21.04 18.91
N ARG A 252 -12.84 21.38 18.40
CA ARG A 252 -12.62 22.47 17.44
C ARG A 252 -12.35 21.90 16.06
N GLU A 253 -12.94 22.54 15.06
CA GLU A 253 -12.69 22.25 13.65
C GLU A 253 -11.57 23.15 13.11
N GLU A 254 -10.65 22.55 12.37
CA GLU A 254 -9.54 23.25 11.71
C GLU A 254 -9.45 22.82 10.25
N ARG A 255 -9.41 23.77 9.33
CA ARG A 255 -9.12 23.52 7.91
C ARG A 255 -7.63 23.71 7.64
N ILE A 256 -7.03 22.73 6.97
CA ILE A 256 -5.60 22.71 6.63
C ILE A 256 -5.46 22.57 5.12
N GLY A 257 -4.84 23.58 4.48
CA GLY A 257 -4.49 23.55 3.06
C GLY A 257 -3.33 22.57 2.82
N ALA A 258 -3.56 21.58 1.98
CA ALA A 258 -2.57 20.57 1.58
C ALA A 258 -2.97 19.95 0.24
N LYS A 259 -2.17 20.15 -0.78
CA LYS A 259 -2.44 19.59 -2.13
C LYS A 259 -2.18 18.08 -2.21
N THR A 260 -1.51 17.51 -1.23
CA THR A 260 -1.23 16.06 -1.15
C THR A 260 -1.74 15.52 0.17
N VAL A 261 -2.77 14.69 0.10
CA VAL A 261 -3.33 13.95 1.23
C VAL A 261 -3.14 12.46 0.96
N LEU A 262 -2.62 11.72 1.94
CA LEU A 262 -2.36 10.29 1.85
C LEU A 262 -3.17 9.54 2.92
N TRP A 263 -3.83 8.45 2.52
CA TRP A 263 -4.72 7.70 3.40
C TRP A 263 -4.09 6.42 3.91
N ALA A 264 -3.89 6.33 5.22
CA ALA A 264 -3.37 5.16 5.92
C ALA A 264 -4.26 4.72 7.12
N ALA A 265 -5.49 5.24 7.21
CA ALA A 265 -6.30 5.17 8.43
C ALA A 265 -7.18 3.92 8.58
N GLY A 266 -7.34 3.11 7.55
CA GLY A 266 -8.22 1.96 7.67
C GLY A 266 -8.18 1.00 6.50
N VAL A 267 -8.58 -0.24 6.80
CA VAL A 267 -8.71 -1.32 5.81
C VAL A 267 -10.07 -2.01 5.98
N ARG A 268 -10.61 -2.52 4.88
CA ARG A 268 -11.80 -3.37 4.84
C ARG A 268 -11.53 -4.63 4.03
N GLY A 269 -12.26 -5.70 4.31
CA GLY A 269 -12.21 -6.93 3.53
C GLY A 269 -12.51 -6.67 2.05
N SER A 270 -11.94 -7.50 1.17
CA SER A 270 -12.23 -7.49 -0.26
C SER A 270 -13.74 -7.63 -0.50
N SER A 271 -14.27 -6.91 -1.51
CA SER A 271 -15.69 -6.96 -1.88
C SER A 271 -16.20 -8.36 -2.26
N LEU A 272 -15.30 -9.25 -2.70
CA LEU A 272 -15.63 -10.64 -3.00
C LEU A 272 -16.19 -11.38 -1.78
N ALA A 273 -15.83 -10.99 -0.56
CA ALA A 273 -16.40 -11.54 0.67
C ALA A 273 -17.92 -11.39 0.76
N ALA A 274 -18.51 -10.40 0.08
CA ALA A 274 -19.95 -10.19 0.05
C ALA A 274 -20.71 -11.30 -0.68
N THR A 275 -20.03 -12.07 -1.52
CA THR A 275 -20.63 -13.17 -2.29
C THR A 275 -20.50 -14.52 -1.59
N LEU A 276 -19.75 -14.59 -0.47
CA LEU A 276 -19.67 -15.79 0.36
C LEU A 276 -20.91 -15.90 1.27
N ASP A 277 -21.44 -17.09 1.38
CA ASP A 277 -22.49 -17.41 2.36
C ASP A 277 -21.85 -17.60 3.75
N ALA A 278 -21.36 -16.49 4.33
CA ALA A 278 -20.70 -16.48 5.62
C ALA A 278 -20.90 -15.15 6.35
N PRO A 279 -20.96 -15.15 7.69
CA PRO A 279 -21.03 -13.93 8.48
C PRO A 279 -19.75 -13.10 8.32
N ARG A 280 -19.95 -11.77 8.41
CA ARG A 280 -18.86 -10.78 8.26
C ARG A 280 -18.91 -9.78 9.41
N ASP A 281 -17.74 -9.32 9.81
CA ASP A 281 -17.63 -8.23 10.77
C ASP A 281 -17.92 -6.85 10.12
N PRO A 282 -18.03 -5.78 10.90
CA PRO A 282 -18.27 -4.43 10.38
C PRO A 282 -17.21 -3.92 9.39
N SER A 283 -16.00 -4.51 9.41
CA SER A 283 -14.94 -4.20 8.43
C SER A 283 -15.07 -5.03 7.15
N GLY A 284 -16.10 -5.87 7.00
CA GLY A 284 -16.29 -6.75 5.84
C GLY A 284 -15.39 -7.98 5.82
N ARG A 285 -14.71 -8.31 6.94
CA ARG A 285 -13.90 -9.54 7.04
C ARG A 285 -14.81 -10.73 7.35
N VAL A 286 -14.52 -11.87 6.75
CA VAL A 286 -15.29 -13.11 6.90
C VAL A 286 -14.98 -13.74 8.25
N GLU A 287 -16.00 -14.06 9.04
CA GLU A 287 -15.87 -14.82 10.26
C GLU A 287 -15.62 -16.30 9.93
N VAL A 288 -14.47 -16.82 10.34
CA VAL A 288 -14.06 -18.19 10.07
C VAL A 288 -14.14 -19.06 11.31
N LEU A 289 -14.33 -20.36 11.08
CA LEU A 289 -14.26 -21.38 12.12
C LEU A 289 -12.79 -21.58 12.59
N PRO A 290 -12.57 -22.27 13.71
CA PRO A 290 -11.20 -22.50 14.23
C PRO A 290 -10.24 -23.16 13.25
N ASP A 291 -10.72 -23.95 12.27
CA ASP A 291 -9.91 -24.58 11.21
C ASP A 291 -9.70 -23.68 9.99
N LEU A 292 -10.21 -22.43 10.01
CA LEU A 292 -10.21 -21.41 8.96
C LEU A 292 -11.19 -21.68 7.81
N SER A 293 -12.09 -22.67 7.93
CA SER A 293 -13.21 -22.84 7.01
C SER A 293 -14.35 -21.87 7.34
N ILE A 294 -15.33 -21.71 6.43
CA ILE A 294 -16.53 -20.94 6.70
C ILE A 294 -17.64 -21.84 7.21
N PRO A 295 -18.58 -21.31 8.03
CA PRO A 295 -19.74 -22.08 8.49
C PRO A 295 -20.53 -22.69 7.34
N GLY A 296 -20.91 -23.95 7.45
CA GLY A 296 -21.69 -24.65 6.42
C GLY A 296 -20.91 -25.18 5.20
N HIS A 297 -19.65 -24.72 4.98
CA HIS A 297 -18.83 -25.06 3.83
C HIS A 297 -17.41 -25.42 4.26
N SER A 298 -17.22 -26.66 4.71
CA SER A 298 -15.92 -27.12 5.24
C SER A 298 -14.81 -27.19 4.18
N GLU A 299 -15.16 -27.17 2.91
CA GLU A 299 -14.25 -27.13 1.75
C GLU A 299 -13.80 -25.71 1.38
N VAL A 300 -14.41 -24.65 1.94
CA VAL A 300 -14.10 -23.23 1.66
C VAL A 300 -13.35 -22.62 2.82
N PHE A 301 -12.13 -22.20 2.58
CA PHE A 301 -11.25 -21.57 3.55
C PHE A 301 -11.04 -20.10 3.23
N VAL A 302 -11.02 -19.25 4.26
CA VAL A 302 -10.67 -17.83 4.12
C VAL A 302 -9.46 -17.53 4.98
N ILE A 303 -8.42 -16.91 4.41
CA ILE A 303 -7.14 -16.65 5.09
C ILE A 303 -6.62 -15.23 4.84
N GLY A 304 -5.69 -14.81 5.69
CA GLY A 304 -5.06 -13.49 5.60
C GLY A 304 -5.99 -12.37 6.06
N ASP A 305 -5.78 -11.15 5.55
CA ASP A 305 -6.47 -9.94 6.01
C ASP A 305 -7.98 -9.95 5.74
N LEU A 306 -8.47 -10.85 4.88
CA LEU A 306 -9.90 -11.05 4.63
C LEU A 306 -10.59 -11.82 5.77
N ALA A 307 -9.85 -12.66 6.50
CA ALA A 307 -10.41 -13.51 7.55
C ALA A 307 -10.41 -12.81 8.91
N ARG A 308 -11.51 -12.92 9.63
CA ARG A 308 -11.57 -12.64 11.06
C ARG A 308 -11.26 -13.94 11.81
N MET A 309 -9.98 -14.15 12.12
CA MET A 309 -9.49 -15.33 12.82
C MET A 309 -9.42 -15.06 14.32
N MET A 310 -10.19 -15.80 15.10
CA MET A 310 -10.17 -15.74 16.55
C MET A 310 -9.39 -16.91 17.14
N MET A 311 -8.55 -16.63 18.11
CA MET A 311 -7.82 -17.65 18.86
C MET A 311 -8.66 -18.19 20.02
N ALA A 312 -8.29 -19.35 20.56
CA ALA A 312 -9.01 -19.96 21.67
C ALA A 312 -9.06 -19.11 22.95
N ASP A 313 -8.11 -18.19 23.12
CA ASP A 313 -8.07 -17.21 24.24
C ASP A 313 -8.91 -15.95 23.97
N GLY A 314 -9.67 -15.90 22.87
CA GLY A 314 -10.48 -14.77 22.45
C GLY A 314 -9.71 -13.64 21.78
N SER A 315 -8.38 -13.76 21.62
CA SER A 315 -7.60 -12.77 20.89
C SER A 315 -7.81 -12.92 19.38
N GLN A 316 -7.74 -11.79 18.67
CA GLN A 316 -7.85 -11.78 17.21
C GLN A 316 -6.47 -11.80 16.58
N VAL A 317 -6.29 -12.65 15.55
CA VAL A 317 -5.08 -12.65 14.72
C VAL A 317 -4.97 -11.32 13.97
N PRO A 318 -3.84 -10.61 14.07
CA PRO A 318 -3.67 -9.33 13.39
C PRO A 318 -3.62 -9.51 11.87
N GLY A 319 -4.11 -8.50 11.12
CA GLY A 319 -4.02 -8.43 9.65
C GLY A 319 -2.60 -8.09 9.21
N VAL A 320 -1.70 -9.06 9.30
CA VAL A 320 -0.29 -8.94 8.91
C VAL A 320 0.12 -10.13 8.04
N ALA A 321 1.19 -9.97 7.27
CA ALA A 321 1.71 -11.03 6.40
C ALA A 321 1.92 -12.38 7.13
N GLN A 322 2.34 -12.35 8.39
CA GLN A 322 2.53 -13.56 9.20
C GLN A 322 1.23 -14.31 9.48
N GLY A 323 0.12 -13.60 9.71
CA GLY A 323 -1.20 -14.22 9.84
C GLY A 323 -1.62 -14.97 8.57
N ALA A 324 -1.43 -14.33 7.42
CA ALA A 324 -1.71 -14.94 6.11
C ALA A 324 -0.84 -16.17 5.82
N ILE A 325 0.47 -16.08 6.07
CA ILE A 325 1.44 -17.18 5.84
C ILE A 325 1.15 -18.38 6.75
N GLN A 326 0.89 -18.13 8.03
CA GLN A 326 0.62 -19.21 9.00
C GLN A 326 -0.74 -19.86 8.72
N GLY A 327 -1.77 -19.07 8.40
CA GLY A 327 -3.07 -19.57 7.97
C GLY A 327 -2.96 -20.44 6.71
N ALA A 328 -2.20 -19.99 5.72
CA ALA A 328 -1.91 -20.75 4.51
C ALA A 328 -1.26 -22.13 4.80
N ARG A 329 -0.28 -22.15 5.71
CA ARG A 329 0.39 -23.40 6.13
C ARG A 329 -0.56 -24.35 6.84
N HIS A 330 -1.48 -23.81 7.63
CA HIS A 330 -2.49 -24.60 8.32
C HIS A 330 -3.44 -25.24 7.32
N VAL A 331 -4.08 -24.44 6.45
CA VAL A 331 -5.02 -24.94 5.43
C VAL A 331 -4.37 -25.93 4.48
N ALA A 332 -3.15 -25.65 4.00
CA ALA A 332 -2.43 -26.60 3.13
C ALA A 332 -2.13 -27.93 3.81
N ARG A 333 -1.92 -27.95 5.13
CA ARG A 333 -1.73 -29.19 5.90
C ARG A 333 -3.03 -29.99 5.99
N LEU A 334 -4.17 -29.33 6.22
CA LEU A 334 -5.48 -29.96 6.24
C LEU A 334 -5.80 -30.60 4.89
N ILE A 335 -5.75 -29.83 3.81
CA ILE A 335 -6.04 -30.29 2.44
C ILE A 335 -5.12 -31.48 2.07
N ARG A 336 -3.82 -31.39 2.35
CA ARG A 336 -2.88 -32.49 2.07
C ARG A 336 -3.22 -33.76 2.83
N GLY A 337 -3.65 -33.63 4.10
CA GLY A 337 -4.06 -34.77 4.91
C GLY A 337 -5.35 -35.43 4.41
N GLU A 338 -6.28 -34.65 3.89
CA GLU A 338 -7.57 -35.11 3.38
C GLU A 338 -7.48 -35.67 1.97
N ALA A 339 -6.74 -35.04 1.07
CA ALA A 339 -6.56 -35.50 -0.31
C ALA A 339 -5.87 -36.85 -0.42
N GLY A 340 -5.10 -37.29 0.60
CA GLY A 340 -4.48 -38.61 0.68
C GLY A 340 -5.39 -39.71 1.25
N ARG A 341 -6.64 -39.38 1.68
CA ARG A 341 -7.52 -40.32 2.39
C ARG A 341 -8.93 -40.28 1.77
N ALA A 342 -9.13 -40.96 0.66
CA ALA A 342 -10.38 -40.92 -0.10
C ALA A 342 -11.66 -41.45 0.65
N ASP A 343 -11.51 -42.19 1.77
CA ASP A 343 -12.58 -43.03 2.33
C ASP A 343 -13.22 -42.54 3.65
N ARG A 344 -13.07 -41.26 4.06
CA ARG A 344 -13.67 -40.79 5.33
C ARG A 344 -14.76 -39.75 5.10
N PRO A 345 -16.04 -40.04 5.42
CA PRO A 345 -17.19 -39.14 5.20
C PRO A 345 -17.26 -37.98 6.20
N ASP A 346 -16.56 -37.98 7.34
CA ASP A 346 -16.69 -36.97 8.39
C ASP A 346 -15.38 -36.19 8.57
N ARG A 347 -15.06 -35.36 7.54
CA ARG A 347 -13.78 -34.65 7.44
C ARG A 347 -13.64 -33.46 8.38
N ALA A 348 -14.74 -32.78 8.70
CA ALA A 348 -14.73 -31.52 9.45
C ALA A 348 -14.58 -31.70 10.96
N ALA A 349 -15.16 -32.78 11.54
CA ALA A 349 -15.22 -32.98 12.97
C ALA A 349 -13.87 -33.25 13.67
N ALA A 350 -12.81 -33.57 12.92
CA ALA A 350 -11.49 -33.94 13.45
C ALA A 350 -10.35 -32.95 13.06
N ARG A 351 -10.68 -31.79 12.49
CA ARG A 351 -9.65 -30.82 12.07
C ARG A 351 -9.08 -30.08 13.28
N PRO A 352 -7.74 -29.98 13.41
CA PRO A 352 -7.13 -29.18 14.45
C PRO A 352 -7.42 -27.69 14.25
N ALA A 353 -7.63 -26.97 15.34
CA ALA A 353 -7.76 -25.51 15.33
C ALA A 353 -6.46 -24.85 14.90
N PHE A 354 -6.57 -23.75 14.17
CA PHE A 354 -5.46 -22.87 13.84
C PHE A 354 -4.88 -22.23 15.11
N ARG A 355 -3.55 -22.17 15.16
CA ARG A 355 -2.81 -21.51 16.24
C ARG A 355 -1.84 -20.50 15.62
N TYR A 356 -2.05 -19.25 15.93
CA TYR A 356 -1.16 -18.17 15.50
C TYR A 356 0.00 -18.01 16.49
N HIS A 357 1.20 -17.96 15.96
CA HIS A 357 2.41 -17.63 16.72
C HIS A 357 2.83 -16.21 16.40
N ASP A 358 2.63 -15.31 17.33
CA ASP A 358 3.04 -13.92 17.20
C ASP A 358 4.57 -13.81 17.19
N LYS A 359 5.11 -13.36 16.06
CA LYS A 359 6.55 -13.11 15.86
C LYS A 359 6.94 -11.68 16.20
N GLY A 360 6.00 -10.88 16.65
CA GLY A 360 6.18 -9.46 16.92
C GLY A 360 5.90 -8.57 15.73
N ASN A 361 5.92 -7.27 16.02
CA ASN A 361 5.65 -6.20 15.07
C ASN A 361 6.89 -5.31 14.93
N MET A 362 7.06 -4.72 13.75
CA MET A 362 8.14 -3.78 13.48
C MET A 362 7.69 -2.71 12.49
N ALA A 363 8.21 -1.48 12.67
CA ALA A 363 7.99 -0.37 11.76
C ALA A 363 9.23 0.51 11.70
N THR A 364 9.54 1.05 10.52
CA THR A 364 10.60 2.06 10.37
C THR A 364 10.02 3.46 10.51
N ILE A 365 10.85 4.38 10.99
CA ILE A 365 10.49 5.80 11.10
C ILE A 365 11.35 6.63 10.15
N GLY A 366 12.19 6.00 9.41
CA GLY A 366 13.15 6.59 8.50
C GLY A 366 14.49 5.87 8.58
N ARG A 367 15.53 6.52 8.05
CA ARG A 367 16.86 5.95 8.01
C ARG A 367 17.44 5.77 9.41
N ALA A 368 18.01 4.57 9.65
CA ALA A 368 18.64 4.18 10.91
C ALA A 368 17.73 4.23 12.14
N GLU A 369 16.41 4.34 11.96
CA GLU A 369 15.45 4.42 13.05
C GLU A 369 14.26 3.48 12.78
N ALA A 370 14.00 2.56 13.70
CA ALA A 370 12.85 1.65 13.67
C ALA A 370 12.42 1.30 15.08
N VAL A 371 11.23 0.73 15.19
CA VAL A 371 10.72 0.11 16.42
C VAL A 371 10.44 -1.36 16.18
N ILE A 372 10.80 -2.21 17.13
CA ILE A 372 10.49 -3.64 17.16
C ILE A 372 9.90 -3.99 18.51
N ALA A 373 8.77 -4.67 18.48
CA ALA A 373 8.12 -5.27 19.64
C ALA A 373 7.90 -6.76 19.38
N THR A 374 8.46 -7.60 20.23
CA THR A 374 8.17 -9.03 20.31
C THR A 374 7.62 -9.36 21.71
N LYS A 375 7.19 -10.60 21.93
CA LYS A 375 6.77 -11.06 23.25
C LYS A 375 7.87 -10.91 24.30
N HIS A 376 9.14 -11.00 23.92
CA HIS A 376 10.29 -11.10 24.82
C HIS A 376 11.15 -9.85 24.88
N PHE A 377 11.10 -8.98 23.88
CA PHE A 377 11.86 -7.75 23.87
C PHE A 377 11.19 -6.63 23.07
N ALA A 378 11.49 -5.40 23.45
CA ALA A 378 11.08 -4.19 22.77
C ALA A 378 12.32 -3.29 22.59
N ARG A 379 12.60 -2.83 21.37
CA ARG A 379 13.76 -2.03 21.01
C ARG A 379 13.40 -0.97 19.98
N HIS A 380 14.15 0.12 19.97
CA HIS A 380 14.10 1.16 18.94
C HIS A 380 15.52 1.58 18.53
N GLY A 381 15.61 2.42 17.49
CA GLY A 381 16.87 2.98 17.00
C GLY A 381 17.57 2.08 15.98
N LEU A 382 18.89 2.26 15.84
CA LEU A 382 19.71 1.61 14.81
C LEU A 382 19.65 0.07 14.85
N LEU A 383 19.72 -0.53 16.05
CA LEU A 383 19.68 -2.00 16.17
C LEU A 383 18.34 -2.54 15.69
N ALA A 384 17.23 -1.88 16.05
CA ALA A 384 15.91 -2.25 15.56
C ALA A 384 15.81 -2.11 14.03
N TRP A 385 16.42 -1.06 13.48
CA TRP A 385 16.48 -0.83 12.03
C TRP A 385 17.30 -1.90 11.31
N LEU A 386 18.45 -2.32 11.82
CA LEU A 386 19.26 -3.41 11.25
C LEU A 386 18.51 -4.74 11.27
N LEU A 387 17.82 -5.07 12.37
CA LEU A 387 16.99 -6.28 12.47
C LEU A 387 15.82 -6.23 11.50
N TRP A 388 15.15 -5.08 11.40
CA TRP A 388 14.08 -4.86 10.42
C TRP A 388 14.61 -5.12 8.99
N TRP A 389 15.78 -4.57 8.66
CA TRP A 389 16.43 -4.71 7.36
C TRP A 389 16.70 -6.18 7.01
N VAL A 390 17.35 -6.94 7.91
CA VAL A 390 17.68 -8.35 7.70
C VAL A 390 16.40 -9.20 7.52
N ILE A 391 15.41 -9.00 8.38
CA ILE A 391 14.16 -9.77 8.34
C ILE A 391 13.41 -9.54 7.03
N HIS A 392 13.34 -8.29 6.54
CA HIS A 392 12.64 -7.97 5.30
C HIS A 392 13.37 -8.51 4.07
N ILE A 393 14.70 -8.48 4.03
CA ILE A 393 15.47 -9.12 2.94
C ILE A 393 15.21 -10.63 2.90
N ILE A 394 15.28 -11.32 4.04
CA ILE A 394 15.05 -12.77 4.10
C ILE A 394 13.63 -13.11 3.66
N ALA A 395 12.64 -12.30 4.02
CA ALA A 395 11.24 -12.52 3.69
C ALA A 395 10.90 -12.25 2.22
N LEU A 396 11.74 -11.52 1.50
CA LEU A 396 11.50 -11.16 0.10
C LEU A 396 11.52 -12.39 -0.82
N VAL A 397 10.62 -12.43 -1.79
CA VAL A 397 10.55 -13.51 -2.78
C VAL A 397 11.58 -13.31 -3.88
N GLY A 398 12.34 -14.38 -4.19
CA GLY A 398 13.33 -14.39 -5.26
C GLY A 398 14.75 -13.98 -4.80
N PHE A 399 15.73 -14.82 -5.15
CA PHE A 399 17.15 -14.57 -4.80
C PHE A 399 17.68 -13.27 -5.42
N ARG A 400 17.39 -13.04 -6.71
CA ARG A 400 17.79 -11.83 -7.42
C ARG A 400 17.30 -10.57 -6.71
N ASN A 401 16.03 -10.54 -6.30
CA ASN A 401 15.46 -9.38 -5.62
C ASN A 401 16.14 -9.13 -4.27
N ARG A 402 16.49 -10.17 -3.54
CA ARG A 402 17.24 -10.02 -2.26
C ARG A 402 18.61 -9.37 -2.47
N VAL A 403 19.37 -9.83 -3.45
CA VAL A 403 20.70 -9.29 -3.76
C VAL A 403 20.61 -7.85 -4.23
N LEU A 404 19.73 -7.54 -5.17
CA LEU A 404 19.54 -6.17 -5.67
C LEU A 404 19.08 -5.23 -4.55
N MET A 405 18.18 -5.67 -3.67
CA MET A 405 17.71 -4.89 -2.54
C MET A 405 18.84 -4.54 -1.58
N MET A 406 19.75 -5.50 -1.28
CA MET A 406 20.92 -5.23 -0.43
C MET A 406 21.79 -4.11 -1.02
N PHE A 407 22.06 -4.15 -2.34
CA PHE A 407 22.83 -3.12 -3.02
C PHE A 407 22.11 -1.77 -3.05
N HIS A 408 20.82 -1.73 -3.37
CA HIS A 408 20.04 -0.50 -3.40
C HIS A 408 20.00 0.17 -2.02
N TRP A 409 19.77 -0.59 -0.97
CA TRP A 409 19.75 -0.04 0.38
C TRP A 409 21.11 0.42 0.87
N ALA A 410 22.17 -0.36 0.62
CA ALA A 410 23.53 0.05 0.95
C ALA A 410 23.93 1.35 0.23
N TRP A 411 23.62 1.43 -1.07
CA TRP A 411 23.88 2.64 -1.86
C TRP A 411 23.07 3.84 -1.37
N SER A 412 21.77 3.67 -1.17
CA SER A 412 20.90 4.73 -0.64
C SER A 412 21.33 5.17 0.76
N TRP A 413 21.80 4.22 1.58
CA TRP A 413 22.30 4.53 2.92
C TRP A 413 23.60 5.37 2.88
N LEU A 414 24.49 5.12 1.94
CA LEU A 414 25.74 5.85 1.79
C LEU A 414 25.55 7.24 1.14
N THR A 415 24.67 7.34 0.15
CA THR A 415 24.60 8.51 -0.73
C THR A 415 23.43 9.46 -0.43
N PHE A 416 22.47 9.07 0.41
CA PHE A 416 21.17 9.77 0.63
C PHE A 416 20.33 9.97 -0.62
N LYS A 417 20.74 9.41 -1.76
CA LYS A 417 20.02 9.55 -3.03
C LYS A 417 18.96 8.48 -3.20
N ARG A 418 17.72 8.90 -3.49
CA ARG A 418 16.63 8.04 -3.90
C ARG A 418 16.64 7.95 -5.44
N GLY A 419 16.87 6.75 -5.98
CA GLY A 419 17.09 6.57 -7.42
C GLY A 419 15.83 6.59 -8.28
N ALA A 420 14.65 6.37 -7.71
CA ALA A 420 13.39 6.19 -8.46
C ALA A 420 12.51 7.46 -8.46
N ARG A 421 13.12 8.66 -8.52
CA ARG A 421 12.43 9.98 -8.49
C ARG A 421 11.74 10.34 -9.82
N LEU A 422 11.03 9.40 -10.43
CA LEU A 422 10.37 9.60 -11.71
C LEU A 422 8.90 9.93 -11.50
N ILE A 423 8.44 11.01 -12.14
CA ILE A 423 7.02 11.33 -12.29
C ILE A 423 6.51 10.55 -13.49
N THR A 424 5.66 9.55 -13.26
CA THR A 424 5.09 8.70 -14.30
C THR A 424 3.59 8.91 -14.41
N GLY A 425 3.02 8.67 -15.60
CA GLY A 425 1.61 8.84 -15.87
C GLY A 425 1.25 10.25 -16.36
N LYS A 426 -0.04 10.58 -16.38
CA LYS A 426 -0.52 11.90 -16.85
C LYS A 426 -0.19 12.97 -15.82
N ILE A 427 0.47 14.03 -16.27
CA ILE A 427 0.68 15.25 -15.47
C ILE A 427 -0.61 16.07 -15.57
N GLY A 428 -1.23 16.36 -14.41
CA GLY A 428 -2.38 17.28 -14.34
C GLY A 428 -1.96 18.73 -14.58
N ALA A 429 -2.92 19.65 -14.47
CA ALA A 429 -2.63 21.07 -14.57
C ALA A 429 -1.66 21.51 -13.46
N LEU A 430 -0.53 22.05 -13.85
CA LEU A 430 0.44 22.70 -12.97
C LEU A 430 0.16 24.21 -12.94
N PRO A 431 0.61 24.94 -11.89
CA PRO A 431 0.60 26.39 -11.89
C PRO A 431 1.26 26.95 -13.16
N ALA A 432 0.71 28.05 -13.67
CA ALA A 432 1.25 28.69 -14.86
C ALA A 432 2.69 29.14 -14.63
N VAL A 433 3.57 28.90 -15.60
CA VAL A 433 4.94 29.43 -15.54
C VAL A 433 4.88 30.94 -15.62
N ARG A 434 5.53 31.62 -14.70
CA ARG A 434 5.76 33.05 -14.82
C ARG A 434 6.63 33.33 -16.06
N SER A 435 6.32 34.35 -16.79
CA SER A 435 7.21 34.84 -17.84
C SER A 435 8.53 35.28 -17.19
N ILE A 436 9.62 34.59 -17.52
CA ILE A 436 10.96 34.97 -17.06
C ILE A 436 11.63 35.72 -18.22
N GLY A 437 12.02 36.95 -18.01
CA GLY A 437 12.78 37.73 -18.97
C GLY A 437 14.15 37.14 -19.24
N ARG A 438 14.82 37.58 -20.30
CA ARG A 438 16.19 37.11 -20.65
C ARG A 438 17.23 37.42 -19.59
N ASP A 439 16.92 38.38 -18.71
CA ASP A 439 17.71 38.83 -17.53
C ASP A 439 17.47 37.97 -16.29
N GLY A 440 16.62 36.91 -16.39
CA GLY A 440 16.23 36.07 -15.25
C GLY A 440 15.20 36.71 -14.30
N GLN A 441 14.74 37.93 -14.61
CA GLN A 441 13.71 38.59 -13.81
C GLN A 441 12.31 38.08 -14.14
N VAL A 442 11.44 37.99 -13.13
CA VAL A 442 10.05 37.58 -13.30
C VAL A 442 9.27 38.74 -13.94
N VAL A 443 8.69 38.51 -15.11
CA VAL A 443 7.81 39.45 -15.77
C VAL A 443 6.39 39.33 -15.21
N LEU A 444 5.85 40.37 -14.62
CA LEU A 444 4.50 40.38 -14.07
C LEU A 444 3.45 40.17 -15.19
N PRO A 445 2.31 39.50 -14.92
CA PRO A 445 1.32 39.11 -15.92
C PRO A 445 0.81 40.26 -16.82
N GLY A 446 0.78 41.50 -16.33
CA GLY A 446 0.39 42.68 -17.10
C GLY A 446 1.36 43.03 -18.24
N HIS A 447 2.65 42.77 -18.09
CA HIS A 447 3.65 43.02 -19.13
C HIS A 447 3.66 41.94 -20.22
N ALA A 448 3.35 40.69 -19.87
CA ALA A 448 3.28 39.59 -20.85
C ALA A 448 2.10 39.77 -21.83
N ALA A 449 0.97 40.30 -21.37
CA ALA A 449 -0.18 40.66 -22.21
C ALA A 449 0.15 41.82 -23.18
N THR A 450 0.91 42.79 -22.71
CA THR A 450 1.36 43.92 -23.56
C THR A 450 2.34 43.50 -24.64
N ILE A 451 3.32 42.66 -24.31
CA ILE A 451 4.28 42.10 -25.26
C ILE A 451 3.58 41.20 -26.32
N ALA A 452 2.59 40.37 -25.91
CA ALA A 452 1.80 39.59 -26.84
C ALA A 452 0.92 40.46 -27.77
N LEU A 453 0.38 41.54 -27.30
CA LEU A 453 -0.35 42.51 -28.11
C LEU A 453 0.57 43.27 -29.06
N GLU A 454 1.75 43.70 -28.63
CA GLU A 454 2.74 44.35 -29.48
C GLU A 454 3.32 43.41 -30.53
N ALA A 455 3.53 42.13 -30.20
CA ALA A 455 3.97 41.09 -31.16
C ALA A 455 2.86 40.74 -32.18
N ALA A 456 1.58 40.84 -31.80
CA ALA A 456 0.45 40.59 -32.66
C ALA A 456 0.14 41.79 -33.57
N GLN A 457 0.58 42.97 -33.18
CA GLN A 457 0.46 44.22 -33.94
C GLN A 457 1.72 44.49 -34.77
N GLY A 458 2.40 43.56 -35.37
CA GLY A 458 3.61 43.69 -36.15
C GLY A 458 3.94 45.12 -36.66
N PRO A 459 5.17 45.46 -37.04
CA PRO A 459 5.51 46.86 -37.40
C PRO A 459 4.60 47.35 -38.50
N GLY A 460 3.72 48.26 -38.10
CA GLY A 460 2.67 48.79 -38.95
C GLY A 460 3.21 49.31 -40.25
N GLY A 461 2.70 48.78 -41.32
CA GLY A 461 2.92 49.28 -42.65
C GLY A 461 2.45 50.71 -42.79
N SER A 462 3.36 51.64 -42.63
CA SER A 462 3.23 53.00 -43.23
C SER A 462 3.68 52.94 -44.66
N GLY A 463 2.72 52.77 -45.57
CA GLY A 463 3.10 52.75 -46.99
C GLY A 463 1.95 52.50 -47.95
N ALA A 464 0.89 53.30 -47.86
CA ALA A 464 -0.07 53.34 -48.93
C ALA A 464 -0.73 54.72 -48.96
N ASP A 465 -0.04 55.67 -49.49
CA ASP A 465 -0.67 56.80 -50.14
C ASP A 465 0.33 57.45 -51.10
N LYS A 466 0.22 57.10 -52.38
CA LYS A 466 0.60 57.84 -53.59
C LYS A 466 0.51 56.89 -54.77
N LEU A 467 -0.63 57.00 -55.47
CA LEU A 467 -0.73 56.94 -56.94
C LEU A 467 -2.23 57.01 -57.29
N ALA A 468 -2.70 58.25 -57.33
CA ALA A 468 -3.82 58.61 -58.18
C ALA A 468 -3.26 59.56 -59.20
N GLY A 469 -3.31 59.17 -60.42
CA GLY A 469 -3.01 59.90 -61.63
C GLY A 469 -3.48 59.11 -62.83
#